data_4ca3682c6144a9ec85ee75c3a201d2ca
#
_entry.id   4ca3682c6144a9ec85ee75c3a201d2ca
#
_cell.length_a   1.000
_cell.length_b   1.000
_cell.length_c   1.000
_cell.angle_alpha   90.00
_cell.angle_beta   90.00
_cell.angle_gamma   90.00
#
_symmetry.space_group_name_H-M   'P 1'
#
loop_
_entity.id
_entity.type
_entity.pdbx_description
1 polymer ?
#
loop_
_entity_poly.entity_id
_entity_poly.type
_entity_poly.pdbx_seq_one_letter_code
_entity_poly.pdbx_strand_id
1 'polypeptide(L)'
;EDVAFGLENYGVPENEIPARVAAALAAVDMAGYENRATHTLSGGQKQRVALAGVLALSPDILVFDEATAMLDPDGRQEVLRTIRRLHKEQRKTVVMITHYIEEAIGADRVYLIHDGKMIADGTAREMLTQPELLAAAGLTPPMPVQMYYDLKQAGIVLARCPLTLEELAEELCRSQ
;
A
#
# COMPACT_ATOMS: atom_id res chain seq x y z
N GLU A 1 -1.81 -4.30 -25.26
CA GLU A 1 -0.73 -5.30 -25.33
C GLU A 1 -0.21 -5.62 -23.93
N ASP A 2 0.32 -4.69 -23.16
CA ASP A 2 0.97 -4.95 -21.85
C ASP A 2 0.06 -5.69 -20.85
N VAL A 3 -1.22 -5.31 -20.75
CA VAL A 3 -2.19 -5.97 -19.86
C VAL A 3 -2.61 -7.35 -20.40
N ALA A 4 -2.61 -7.54 -21.73
CA ALA A 4 -2.98 -8.80 -22.35
C ALA A 4 -1.87 -9.87 -22.29
N PHE A 5 -0.61 -9.45 -22.16
CA PHE A 5 0.58 -10.30 -22.23
C PHE A 5 0.50 -11.54 -21.33
N GLY A 6 0.08 -11.35 -20.08
CA GLY A 6 -0.10 -12.48 -19.15
C GLY A 6 -1.20 -13.44 -19.61
N LEU A 7 -2.34 -12.93 -20.09
CA LEU A 7 -3.46 -13.74 -20.56
C LEU A 7 -3.07 -14.60 -21.76
N GLU A 8 -2.35 -14.02 -22.72
CA GLU A 8 -1.85 -14.72 -23.91
C GLU A 8 -0.90 -15.86 -23.51
N ASN A 9 0.05 -15.60 -22.61
CA ASN A 9 1.00 -16.62 -22.14
C ASN A 9 0.36 -17.75 -21.35
N TYR A 10 -0.76 -17.48 -20.67
CA TYR A 10 -1.54 -18.51 -19.96
C TYR A 10 -2.57 -19.21 -20.86
N GLY A 11 -2.57 -18.92 -22.15
CA GLY A 11 -3.43 -19.58 -23.13
C GLY A 11 -4.92 -19.25 -22.97
N VAL A 12 -5.25 -18.06 -22.48
CA VAL A 12 -6.63 -17.59 -22.42
C VAL A 12 -7.16 -17.42 -23.84
N PRO A 13 -8.39 -17.90 -24.16
CA PRO A 13 -8.97 -17.76 -25.48
C PRO A 13 -8.99 -16.30 -25.96
N GLU A 14 -8.58 -16.05 -27.21
CA GLU A 14 -8.47 -14.71 -27.79
C GLU A 14 -9.76 -13.88 -27.65
N ASN A 15 -10.92 -14.52 -27.76
CA ASN A 15 -12.22 -13.89 -27.63
C ASN A 15 -12.54 -13.42 -26.18
N GLU A 16 -11.86 -13.93 -25.15
CA GLU A 16 -12.02 -13.51 -23.76
C GLU A 16 -11.07 -12.38 -23.36
N ILE A 17 -9.92 -12.27 -24.02
CA ILE A 17 -8.85 -11.31 -23.65
C ILE A 17 -9.36 -9.87 -23.59
N PRO A 18 -10.08 -9.31 -24.57
CA PRO A 18 -10.53 -7.92 -24.52
C PRO A 18 -11.40 -7.61 -23.31
N ALA A 19 -12.30 -8.52 -22.94
CA ALA A 19 -13.19 -8.34 -21.80
C ALA A 19 -12.42 -8.37 -20.48
N ARG A 20 -11.45 -9.29 -20.34
CA ARG A 20 -10.59 -9.37 -19.13
C ARG A 20 -9.68 -8.16 -19.01
N VAL A 21 -9.10 -7.67 -20.10
CA VAL A 21 -8.28 -6.44 -20.13
C VAL A 21 -9.11 -5.23 -19.70
N ALA A 22 -10.30 -5.05 -20.27
CA ALA A 22 -11.18 -3.94 -19.92
C ALA A 22 -11.58 -3.97 -18.42
N ALA A 23 -11.95 -5.16 -17.92
CA ALA A 23 -12.28 -5.34 -16.50
C ALA A 23 -11.09 -5.04 -15.58
N ALA A 24 -9.89 -5.50 -15.94
CA ALA A 24 -8.68 -5.26 -15.17
C ALA A 24 -8.29 -3.77 -15.15
N LEU A 25 -8.38 -3.07 -16.28
CA LEU A 25 -8.14 -1.63 -16.34
C LEU A 25 -9.18 -0.84 -15.54
N ALA A 26 -10.45 -1.22 -15.61
CA ALA A 26 -11.49 -0.60 -14.79
C ALA A 26 -11.24 -0.78 -13.28
N ALA A 27 -10.75 -1.95 -12.85
CA ALA A 27 -10.44 -2.24 -11.46
C ALA A 27 -9.32 -1.35 -10.87
N VAL A 28 -8.51 -0.71 -11.72
CA VAL A 28 -7.41 0.18 -11.33
C VAL A 28 -7.66 1.65 -11.74
N ASP A 29 -8.90 2.03 -12.03
CA ASP A 29 -9.32 3.37 -12.47
C ASP A 29 -8.63 3.84 -13.77
N MET A 30 -8.37 2.88 -14.69
CA MET A 30 -7.75 3.12 -16.00
C MET A 30 -8.69 2.74 -17.15
N ALA A 31 -10.02 2.74 -16.94
CA ALA A 31 -10.98 2.53 -18.02
C ALA A 31 -10.80 3.59 -19.13
N GLY A 32 -10.87 3.16 -20.39
CA GLY A 32 -10.63 4.02 -21.55
C GLY A 32 -9.16 4.20 -21.94
N TYR A 33 -8.24 3.48 -21.26
CA TYR A 33 -6.80 3.52 -21.58
C TYR A 33 -6.35 2.32 -22.44
N GLU A 34 -7.25 1.48 -22.92
CA GLU A 34 -6.97 0.24 -23.64
C GLU A 34 -6.06 0.43 -24.86
N ASN A 35 -6.22 1.59 -25.54
CA ASN A 35 -5.48 1.92 -26.75
C ASN A 35 -4.39 2.98 -26.54
N ARG A 36 -4.08 3.36 -25.28
CA ARG A 36 -3.02 4.32 -25.00
C ARG A 36 -1.67 3.64 -24.96
N ALA A 37 -0.67 4.30 -25.57
CA ALA A 37 0.70 3.84 -25.51
C ALA A 37 1.27 4.07 -24.11
N THR A 38 1.86 3.07 -23.49
CA THR A 38 2.36 3.10 -22.10
C THR A 38 3.45 4.14 -21.88
N HIS A 39 4.24 4.49 -22.89
CA HIS A 39 5.25 5.54 -22.77
C HIS A 39 4.67 6.95 -22.55
N THR A 40 3.39 7.18 -22.86
CA THR A 40 2.70 8.46 -22.66
C THR A 40 2.09 8.62 -21.26
N LEU A 41 2.15 7.57 -20.43
CA LEU A 41 1.55 7.53 -19.11
C LEU A 41 2.49 8.11 -18.04
N SER A 42 1.89 8.70 -16.99
CA SER A 42 2.63 9.09 -15.78
C SER A 42 3.15 7.84 -15.03
N GLY A 43 4.08 8.04 -14.08
CA GLY A 43 4.61 6.95 -13.26
C GLY A 43 3.51 6.17 -12.54
N GLY A 44 2.58 6.85 -11.86
CA GLY A 44 1.45 6.22 -11.19
C GLY A 44 0.49 5.50 -12.13
N GLN A 45 0.25 6.06 -13.34
CA GLN A 45 -0.55 5.39 -14.37
C GLN A 45 0.14 4.12 -14.89
N LYS A 46 1.45 4.15 -15.13
CA LYS A 46 2.23 2.96 -15.52
C LYS A 46 2.13 1.87 -14.47
N GLN A 47 2.25 2.24 -13.20
CA GLN A 47 2.15 1.27 -12.10
C GLN A 47 0.74 0.66 -12.02
N ARG A 48 -0.31 1.46 -12.22
CA ARG A 48 -1.69 0.93 -12.27
C ARG A 48 -1.92 0.03 -13.48
N VAL A 49 -1.36 0.33 -14.64
CA VAL A 49 -1.42 -0.56 -15.81
C VAL A 49 -0.67 -1.87 -15.54
N ALA A 50 0.50 -1.84 -14.90
CA ALA A 50 1.22 -3.05 -14.50
C ALA A 50 0.37 -3.89 -13.53
N LEU A 51 -0.28 -3.24 -12.55
CA LEU A 51 -1.22 -3.91 -11.64
C LEU A 51 -2.41 -4.53 -12.41
N ALA A 52 -2.97 -3.83 -13.39
CA ALA A 52 -4.04 -4.38 -14.24
C ALA A 52 -3.59 -5.66 -14.98
N GLY A 53 -2.34 -5.70 -15.47
CA GLY A 53 -1.78 -6.90 -16.11
C GLY A 53 -1.76 -8.12 -15.19
N VAL A 54 -1.43 -7.92 -13.90
CA VAL A 54 -1.49 -8.98 -12.90
C VAL A 54 -2.93 -9.35 -12.57
N LEU A 55 -3.82 -8.37 -12.39
CA LEU A 55 -5.23 -8.58 -12.04
C LEU A 55 -6.02 -9.28 -13.14
N ALA A 56 -5.65 -9.11 -14.40
CA ALA A 56 -6.28 -9.78 -15.54
C ALA A 56 -6.23 -11.32 -15.41
N LEU A 57 -5.19 -11.84 -14.71
CA LEU A 57 -5.04 -13.26 -14.39
C LEU A 57 -5.92 -13.70 -13.21
N SER A 58 -6.63 -12.77 -12.57
CA SER A 58 -7.51 -13.02 -11.40
C SER A 58 -6.84 -13.74 -10.22
N PRO A 59 -5.62 -13.36 -9.78
CA PRO A 59 -4.93 -14.03 -8.69
C PRO A 59 -5.67 -13.83 -7.36
N ASP A 60 -5.56 -14.78 -6.44
CA ASP A 60 -6.08 -14.65 -5.07
C ASP A 60 -5.11 -13.89 -4.16
N ILE A 61 -3.81 -13.96 -4.46
CA ILE A 61 -2.73 -13.35 -3.69
C ILE A 61 -1.97 -12.37 -4.59
N LEU A 62 -1.80 -11.14 -4.11
CA LEU A 62 -1.02 -10.09 -4.75
C LEU A 62 0.21 -9.79 -3.89
N VAL A 63 1.39 -9.85 -4.49
CA VAL A 63 2.64 -9.49 -3.83
C VAL A 63 3.21 -8.23 -4.48
N PHE A 64 3.44 -7.22 -3.68
CA PHE A 64 4.02 -5.94 -4.09
C PHE A 64 5.38 -5.77 -3.44
N ASP A 65 6.42 -5.71 -4.26
CA ASP A 65 7.79 -5.45 -3.81
C ASP A 65 8.16 -4.03 -4.21
N GLU A 66 8.17 -3.12 -3.22
CA GLU A 66 8.46 -1.69 -3.36
C GLU A 66 7.67 -1.00 -4.51
N ALA A 67 6.43 -1.41 -4.74
CA ALA A 67 5.64 -0.98 -5.90
C ALA A 67 5.37 0.53 -5.99
N THR A 68 5.65 1.30 -4.94
CA THR A 68 5.43 2.75 -4.85
C THR A 68 6.73 3.55 -4.76
N ALA A 69 7.90 2.91 -4.70
CA ALA A 69 9.17 3.57 -4.42
C ALA A 69 9.57 4.66 -5.43
N MET A 70 9.16 4.48 -6.70
CA MET A 70 9.51 5.41 -7.80
C MET A 70 8.39 6.41 -8.13
N LEU A 71 7.37 6.52 -7.26
CA LEU A 71 6.23 7.39 -7.48
C LEU A 71 6.34 8.68 -6.67
N ASP A 72 5.81 9.76 -7.23
CA ASP A 72 5.53 10.98 -6.49
C ASP A 72 4.46 10.75 -5.40
N PRO A 73 4.31 11.62 -4.42
CA PRO A 73 3.36 11.43 -3.31
C PRO A 73 1.93 11.16 -3.77
N ASP A 74 1.45 11.86 -4.80
CA ASP A 74 0.09 11.72 -5.31
C ASP A 74 -0.11 10.38 -6.01
N GLY A 75 0.81 9.98 -6.89
CA GLY A 75 0.81 8.68 -7.57
C GLY A 75 0.88 7.52 -6.58
N ARG A 76 1.69 7.67 -5.51
CA ARG A 76 1.75 6.69 -4.41
C ARG A 76 0.40 6.51 -3.74
N GLN A 77 -0.25 7.62 -3.36
CA GLN A 77 -1.56 7.56 -2.71
C GLN A 77 -2.65 6.93 -3.61
N GLU A 78 -2.61 7.18 -4.91
CA GLU A 78 -3.53 6.57 -5.88
C GLU A 78 -3.35 5.04 -5.95
N VAL A 79 -2.11 4.56 -6.05
CA VAL A 79 -1.79 3.13 -6.08
C VAL A 79 -2.20 2.46 -4.76
N LEU A 80 -1.88 3.05 -3.61
CA LEU A 80 -2.26 2.52 -2.30
C LEU A 80 -3.78 2.45 -2.11
N ARG A 81 -4.52 3.47 -2.58
CA ARG A 81 -5.99 3.43 -2.56
C ARG A 81 -6.54 2.27 -3.40
N THR A 82 -5.97 2.05 -4.57
CA THR A 82 -6.34 0.93 -5.44
C THR A 82 -6.06 -0.41 -4.76
N ILE A 83 -4.88 -0.61 -4.18
CA ILE A 83 -4.50 -1.83 -3.46
C ILE A 83 -5.46 -2.09 -2.28
N ARG A 84 -5.75 -1.07 -1.47
CA ARG A 84 -6.69 -1.19 -0.33
C ARG A 84 -8.10 -1.55 -0.79
N ARG A 85 -8.56 -0.99 -1.93
CA ARG A 85 -9.85 -1.34 -2.52
C ARG A 85 -9.89 -2.80 -2.97
N LEU A 86 -8.87 -3.29 -3.65
CA LEU A 86 -8.75 -4.68 -4.07
C LEU A 86 -8.81 -5.64 -2.87
N HIS A 87 -8.10 -5.32 -1.80
CA HIS A 87 -8.14 -6.10 -0.57
C HIS A 87 -9.54 -6.12 0.06
N LYS A 88 -10.16 -4.94 0.28
CA LYS A 88 -11.43 -4.83 1.00
C LYS A 88 -12.64 -5.30 0.20
N GLU A 89 -12.75 -4.89 -1.08
CA GLU A 89 -13.94 -5.14 -1.90
C GLU A 89 -13.85 -6.47 -2.66
N GLN A 90 -12.68 -6.84 -3.13
CA GLN A 90 -12.47 -8.09 -3.87
C GLN A 90 -11.89 -9.22 -3.02
N ARG A 91 -11.68 -8.99 -1.71
CA ARG A 91 -11.14 -9.96 -0.75
C ARG A 91 -9.81 -10.59 -1.18
N LYS A 92 -9.00 -9.85 -1.92
CA LYS A 92 -7.66 -10.31 -2.33
C LYS A 92 -6.72 -10.32 -1.13
N THR A 93 -5.90 -11.35 -1.02
CA THR A 93 -4.79 -11.32 -0.07
C THR A 93 -3.69 -10.44 -0.64
N VAL A 94 -3.24 -9.46 0.14
CA VAL A 94 -2.20 -8.51 -0.28
C VAL A 94 -0.99 -8.66 0.64
N VAL A 95 0.18 -8.88 0.05
CA VAL A 95 1.47 -8.82 0.72
C VAL A 95 2.23 -7.63 0.16
N MET A 96 2.61 -6.69 1.01
CA MET A 96 3.40 -5.51 0.62
C MET A 96 4.76 -5.55 1.30
N ILE A 97 5.81 -5.41 0.50
CA ILE A 97 7.19 -5.21 0.96
C ILE A 97 7.51 -3.73 0.73
N THR A 98 7.80 -3.00 1.79
CA THR A 98 8.05 -1.56 1.73
C THR A 98 8.95 -1.12 2.88
N HIS A 99 9.67 -0.03 2.67
CA HIS A 99 10.38 0.70 3.72
C HIS A 99 9.65 2.01 4.11
N TYR A 100 8.52 2.31 3.47
CA TYR A 100 7.66 3.44 3.81
C TYR A 100 6.67 3.04 4.92
N ILE A 101 6.96 3.46 6.14
CA ILE A 101 6.21 3.05 7.34
C ILE A 101 4.72 3.42 7.26
N GLU A 102 4.39 4.51 6.58
CA GLU A 102 3.01 4.99 6.40
C GLU A 102 2.14 4.02 5.57
N GLU A 103 2.76 3.23 4.72
CA GLU A 103 2.05 2.23 3.91
C GLU A 103 1.55 1.07 4.77
N ALA A 104 2.28 0.76 5.84
CA ALA A 104 1.95 -0.31 6.78
C ALA A 104 0.81 0.06 7.77
N ILE A 105 0.45 1.36 7.93
CA ILE A 105 -0.58 1.81 8.88
C ILE A 105 -1.93 1.11 8.65
N GLY A 106 -2.26 0.83 7.39
CA GLY A 106 -3.54 0.18 7.03
C GLY A 106 -3.47 -1.34 6.88
N ALA A 107 -2.37 -1.98 7.24
CA ALA A 107 -2.21 -3.43 7.15
C ALA A 107 -2.86 -4.15 8.36
N ASP A 108 -3.44 -5.33 8.11
CA ASP A 108 -3.98 -6.18 9.16
C ASP A 108 -2.86 -6.74 10.05
N ARG A 109 -1.70 -7.07 9.42
CA ARG A 109 -0.51 -7.60 10.08
C ARG A 109 0.76 -7.04 9.47
N VAL A 110 1.71 -6.74 10.32
CA VAL A 110 3.03 -6.20 9.96
C VAL A 110 4.11 -7.16 10.44
N TYR A 111 5.06 -7.45 9.58
CA TYR A 111 6.27 -8.21 9.87
C TYR A 111 7.46 -7.27 9.73
N LEU A 112 8.23 -7.12 10.79
CA LEU A 112 9.47 -6.34 10.78
C LEU A 112 10.65 -7.26 10.48
N ILE A 113 11.36 -6.96 9.38
CA ILE A 113 12.50 -7.74 8.91
C ILE A 113 13.73 -6.85 8.93
N HIS A 114 14.81 -7.33 9.53
CA HIS A 114 16.11 -6.69 9.56
C HIS A 114 17.21 -7.72 9.40
N ASP A 115 18.22 -7.45 8.56
CA ASP A 115 19.33 -8.36 8.25
C ASP A 115 18.87 -9.79 7.89
N GLY A 116 17.81 -9.90 7.08
CA GLY A 116 17.27 -11.19 6.63
C GLY A 116 16.56 -11.99 7.71
N LYS A 117 16.27 -11.40 8.88
CA LYS A 117 15.57 -12.05 9.99
C LYS A 117 14.30 -11.30 10.34
N MET A 118 13.23 -12.03 10.63
CA MET A 118 12.04 -11.47 11.23
C MET A 118 12.32 -11.18 12.70
N ILE A 119 12.23 -9.90 13.09
CA ILE A 119 12.51 -9.45 14.46
C ILE A 119 11.25 -9.27 15.29
N ALA A 120 10.12 -8.98 14.65
CA ALA A 120 8.82 -8.89 15.29
C ALA A 120 7.69 -9.03 14.28
N ASP A 121 6.49 -9.35 14.77
CA ASP A 121 5.25 -9.34 14.01
C ASP A 121 4.04 -9.05 14.89
N GLY A 122 3.02 -8.44 14.32
CA GLY A 122 1.80 -8.08 15.03
C GLY A 122 0.88 -7.20 14.19
N THR A 123 -0.10 -6.59 14.83
CA THR A 123 -0.95 -5.58 14.18
C THR A 123 -0.14 -4.32 13.86
N ALA A 124 -0.60 -3.52 12.89
CA ALA A 124 0.05 -2.25 12.57
C ALA A 124 0.23 -1.38 13.82
N ARG A 125 -0.76 -1.31 14.69
CA ARG A 125 -0.68 -0.53 15.93
C ARG A 125 0.38 -1.06 16.89
N GLU A 126 0.42 -2.37 17.13
CA GLU A 126 1.42 -2.95 18.03
C GLU A 126 2.85 -2.72 17.53
N MET A 127 3.05 -2.79 16.22
CA MET A 127 4.40 -2.65 15.64
C MET A 127 4.83 -1.20 15.48
N LEU A 128 3.95 -0.33 14.98
CA LEU A 128 4.32 1.02 14.56
C LEU A 128 4.31 2.05 15.71
N THR A 129 3.78 1.72 16.88
CA THR A 129 3.80 2.59 18.05
C THR A 129 5.00 2.34 18.99
N GLN A 130 5.97 1.50 18.61
CA GLN A 130 7.16 1.17 19.40
C GLN A 130 8.42 1.73 18.74
N PRO A 131 8.88 2.97 19.11
CA PRO A 131 10.03 3.60 18.48
C PRO A 131 11.32 2.79 18.57
N GLU A 132 11.56 2.12 19.70
CA GLU A 132 12.77 1.32 19.92
C GLU A 132 12.80 0.07 19.01
N LEU A 133 11.64 -0.56 18.80
CA LEU A 133 11.51 -1.70 17.90
C LEU A 133 11.74 -1.29 16.43
N LEU A 134 11.19 -0.15 16.04
CA LEU A 134 11.38 0.39 14.69
C LEU A 134 12.83 0.82 14.46
N ALA A 135 13.45 1.46 15.45
CA ALA A 135 14.86 1.83 15.39
C ALA A 135 15.78 0.61 15.25
N ALA A 136 15.45 -0.52 15.91
CA ALA A 136 16.17 -1.79 15.76
C ALA A 136 16.06 -2.36 14.33
N ALA A 137 14.99 -2.00 13.61
CA ALA A 137 14.81 -2.34 12.18
C ALA A 137 15.39 -1.29 11.21
N GLY A 138 16.03 -0.21 11.72
CA GLY A 138 16.50 0.90 10.92
C GLY A 138 15.40 1.80 10.38
N LEU A 139 14.20 1.76 10.98
CA LEU A 139 13.02 2.52 10.58
C LEU A 139 12.74 3.68 11.56
N THR A 140 12.10 4.73 11.05
CA THR A 140 11.63 5.86 11.83
C THR A 140 10.14 5.73 12.07
N PRO A 141 9.62 5.95 13.29
CA PRO A 141 8.19 5.90 13.57
C PRO A 141 7.38 6.89 12.71
N PRO A 142 6.07 6.64 12.48
CA PRO A 142 5.19 7.63 11.87
C PRO A 142 5.23 8.96 12.65
N MET A 143 5.11 10.08 11.94
CA MET A 143 5.19 11.42 12.55
C MET A 143 4.22 11.61 13.74
N PRO A 144 2.94 11.15 13.69
CA PRO A 144 2.06 11.25 14.87
C PRO A 144 2.57 10.48 16.10
N VAL A 145 3.25 9.34 15.88
CA VAL A 145 3.87 8.57 16.97
C VAL A 145 5.05 9.33 17.56
N GLN A 146 5.91 9.93 16.73
CA GLN A 146 7.02 10.77 17.21
C GLN A 146 6.49 11.93 18.07
N MET A 147 5.50 12.67 17.54
CA MET A 147 4.86 13.79 18.26
C MET A 147 4.25 13.35 19.60
N TYR A 148 3.64 12.17 19.66
CA TYR A 148 3.12 11.61 20.91
C TYR A 148 4.23 11.49 21.98
N TYR A 149 5.38 10.95 21.62
CA TYR A 149 6.49 10.79 22.56
C TYR A 149 7.12 12.13 22.94
N ASP A 150 7.22 13.08 22.00
CA ASP A 150 7.71 14.43 22.30
C ASP A 150 6.77 15.20 23.26
N LEU A 151 5.46 15.13 23.02
CA LEU A 151 4.44 15.71 23.90
C LEU A 151 4.48 15.08 25.30
N LYS A 152 4.64 13.76 25.36
CA LYS A 152 4.78 13.05 26.64
C LYS A 152 6.00 13.49 27.40
N GLN A 153 7.14 13.73 26.76
CA GLN A 153 8.34 14.29 27.39
C GLN A 153 8.12 15.73 27.86
N ALA A 154 7.30 16.51 27.13
CA ALA A 154 6.90 17.87 27.55
C ALA A 154 5.83 17.90 28.66
N GLY A 155 5.40 16.74 29.18
CA GLY A 155 4.40 16.64 30.25
C GLY A 155 2.95 16.67 29.77
N ILE A 156 2.71 16.61 28.43
CA ILE A 156 1.38 16.54 27.86
C ILE A 156 1.02 15.06 27.65
N VAL A 157 -0.04 14.60 28.31
CA VAL A 157 -0.45 13.19 28.28
C VAL A 157 -1.67 13.04 27.38
N LEU A 158 -1.51 12.30 26.29
CA LEU A 158 -2.60 11.85 25.44
C LEU A 158 -3.10 10.47 25.89
N ALA A 159 -4.38 10.17 25.69
CA ALA A 159 -4.98 8.92 26.17
C ALA A 159 -4.41 7.68 25.44
N ARG A 160 -4.08 7.81 24.15
CA ARG A 160 -3.47 6.74 23.35
C ARG A 160 -2.42 7.29 22.38
N CYS A 161 -1.49 6.42 21.95
CA CYS A 161 -0.54 6.75 20.90
C CYS A 161 -1.22 6.75 19.53
N PRO A 162 -1.25 7.88 18.80
CA PRO A 162 -1.89 7.99 17.49
C PRO A 162 -1.01 7.41 16.39
N LEU A 163 -1.62 6.78 15.38
CA LEU A 163 -0.92 6.33 14.17
C LEU A 163 -1.07 7.30 13.00
N THR A 164 -2.17 8.07 12.97
CA THR A 164 -2.45 9.03 11.90
C THR A 164 -2.58 10.45 12.43
N LEU A 165 -2.52 11.43 11.53
CA LEU A 165 -2.71 12.84 11.89
C LEU A 165 -4.12 13.11 12.42
N GLU A 166 -5.11 12.42 11.88
CA GLU A 166 -6.50 12.53 12.32
C GLU A 166 -6.63 12.03 13.77
N GLU A 167 -6.05 10.86 14.09
CA GLU A 167 -6.03 10.35 15.46
C GLU A 167 -5.31 11.30 16.42
N LEU A 168 -4.19 11.91 15.98
CA LEU A 168 -3.45 12.89 16.79
C LEU A 168 -4.30 14.13 17.08
N ALA A 169 -4.97 14.66 16.06
CA ALA A 169 -5.85 15.82 16.22
C ALA A 169 -7.01 15.52 17.19
N GLU A 170 -7.62 14.34 17.07
CA GLU A 170 -8.68 13.90 17.99
C GLU A 170 -8.19 13.82 19.45
N GLU A 171 -7.02 13.23 19.67
CA GLU A 171 -6.44 13.10 21.01
C GLU A 171 -6.09 14.48 21.63
N LEU A 172 -5.55 15.40 20.82
CA LEU A 172 -5.26 16.78 21.26
C LEU A 172 -6.52 17.56 21.61
N CYS A 173 -7.61 17.40 20.86
CA CYS A 173 -8.89 18.03 21.17
C CYS A 173 -9.52 17.49 22.45
N ARG A 174 -9.28 16.20 22.78
CA ARG A 174 -9.80 15.58 24.03
C ARG A 174 -8.98 15.92 25.26
N SER A 175 -7.74 16.33 25.09
CA SER A 175 -6.82 16.65 26.20
C SER A 175 -6.93 18.10 26.70
N GLN A 176 -7.80 18.91 26.08
CA GLN A 176 -8.15 20.26 26.53
C GLN A 176 -9.36 20.21 27.47
#